data_66deafca3cb6fe6d89e7dd99a886d508
#
_entry.id   66deafca3cb6fe6d89e7dd99a886d508
#
_cell.length_a   1.000
_cell.length_b   1.000
_cell.length_c   1.000
_cell.angle_alpha   90.00
_cell.angle_beta   90.00
_cell.angle_gamma   90.00
#
_symmetry.space_group_name_H-M   'P 1'
#
loop_
_entity.id
_entity.type
_entity.pdbx_description
1 polymer ?
#
loop_
_entity_poly.entity_id
_entity_poly.type
_entity_poly.pdbx_seq_one_letter_code
_entity_poly.pdbx_strand_id
1 'polypeptide(L)'
;MQKYNIKYSPYLRQIIIPHYDITNRLVGIRGRMMTEEDEERYGKYSPIKVGDIMYKHCLSYNFYGINQNLNTIKNKHKVMLVEAEKSVLQADTMFGENNFTLAVCGSAFHSYQRDMLIMLGVKEVIIALDKQYETADSQEAVDWQNHIIKQFIKPLSPYFAVYVLWDTENLLDYKQSPTDKGKETLLKLMKNKIYVPSYD
;
A
#
# COMPACT_ATOMS: atom_id res chain seq x y z
N MET A 1 1.43 -15.73 6.00
CA MET A 1 0.09 -15.92 5.42
C MET A 1 -1.00 -16.14 6.48
N GLN A 2 -0.75 -16.89 7.55
CA GLN A 2 -1.74 -17.07 8.65
C GLN A 2 -2.18 -15.75 9.30
N LYS A 3 -1.25 -14.85 9.59
CA LYS A 3 -1.51 -13.51 10.18
C LYS A 3 -2.56 -12.69 9.41
N TYR A 4 -2.60 -12.80 8.08
CA TYR A 4 -3.52 -12.07 7.20
C TYR A 4 -4.71 -12.92 6.73
N ASN A 5 -4.81 -14.16 7.21
CA ASN A 5 -5.86 -15.11 6.82
C ASN A 5 -6.01 -15.31 5.30
N ILE A 6 -4.88 -15.24 4.58
CA ILE A 6 -4.86 -15.43 3.12
C ILE A 6 -5.20 -16.88 2.78
N LYS A 7 -6.09 -17.05 1.82
CA LYS A 7 -6.53 -18.33 1.27
C LYS A 7 -6.29 -18.38 -0.23
N TYR A 8 -6.42 -19.56 -0.81
CA TYR A 8 -6.48 -19.75 -2.25
C TYR A 8 -7.77 -20.49 -2.59
N SER A 9 -8.47 -20.01 -3.61
CA SER A 9 -9.63 -20.68 -4.18
C SER A 9 -9.27 -21.34 -5.51
N PRO A 10 -9.16 -22.67 -5.57
CA PRO A 10 -8.91 -23.35 -6.85
C PRO A 10 -10.07 -23.18 -7.84
N TYR A 11 -11.29 -23.08 -7.33
CA TYR A 11 -12.48 -22.86 -8.15
C TYR A 11 -12.49 -21.49 -8.85
N LEU A 12 -12.16 -20.43 -8.10
CA LEU A 12 -12.08 -19.06 -8.65
C LEU A 12 -10.70 -18.74 -9.24
N ARG A 13 -9.71 -19.62 -9.09
CA ARG A 13 -8.29 -19.40 -9.46
C ARG A 13 -7.74 -18.10 -8.91
N GLN A 14 -8.09 -17.77 -7.65
CA GLN A 14 -7.78 -16.49 -7.02
C GLN A 14 -7.14 -16.68 -5.65
N ILE A 15 -6.24 -15.75 -5.30
CA ILE A 15 -5.85 -15.54 -3.91
C ILE A 15 -6.93 -14.72 -3.22
N ILE A 16 -7.47 -15.25 -2.12
CA ILE A 16 -8.53 -14.63 -1.33
C ILE A 16 -7.90 -13.80 -0.22
N ILE A 17 -8.20 -12.51 -0.21
CA ILE A 17 -7.59 -11.52 0.67
C ILE A 17 -8.68 -10.85 1.50
N PRO A 18 -8.89 -11.28 2.75
CA PRO A 18 -9.82 -10.63 3.67
C PRO A 18 -9.28 -9.28 4.14
N HIS A 19 -10.12 -8.26 4.18
CA HIS A 19 -9.81 -6.95 4.74
C HIS A 19 -10.47 -6.79 6.11
N TYR A 20 -9.69 -6.39 7.09
CA TYR A 20 -10.15 -6.15 8.45
C TYR A 20 -9.97 -4.68 8.80
N ASP A 21 -10.90 -4.16 9.61
CA ASP A 21 -10.77 -2.82 10.19
C ASP A 21 -9.86 -2.83 11.44
N ILE A 22 -9.65 -1.65 12.00
CA ILE A 22 -8.83 -1.45 13.21
C ILE A 22 -9.33 -2.24 14.43
N THR A 23 -10.61 -2.66 14.45
CA THR A 23 -11.24 -3.44 15.52
C THR A 23 -11.31 -4.93 15.22
N ASN A 24 -10.60 -5.40 14.19
CA ASN A 24 -10.58 -6.79 13.73
C ASN A 24 -11.92 -7.31 13.19
N ARG A 25 -12.79 -6.44 12.67
CA ARG A 25 -14.01 -6.86 11.97
C ARG A 25 -13.71 -7.02 10.49
N LEU A 26 -14.21 -8.10 9.89
CA LEU A 26 -14.16 -8.30 8.44
C LEU A 26 -15.03 -7.23 7.75
N VAL A 27 -14.41 -6.38 6.93
CA VAL A 27 -15.08 -5.30 6.21
C VAL A 27 -15.26 -5.60 4.73
N GLY A 28 -14.47 -6.50 4.17
CA GLY A 28 -14.56 -6.92 2.79
C GLY A 28 -13.62 -8.06 2.46
N ILE A 29 -13.79 -8.62 1.27
CA ILE A 29 -12.90 -9.67 0.75
C ILE A 29 -12.57 -9.34 -0.69
N ARG A 30 -11.28 -9.31 -1.04
CA ARG A 30 -10.83 -9.15 -2.42
C ARG A 30 -10.19 -10.44 -2.92
N GLY A 31 -10.39 -10.72 -4.19
CA GLY A 31 -9.68 -11.75 -4.93
C GLY A 31 -8.60 -11.13 -5.79
N ARG A 32 -7.38 -11.69 -5.75
CA ARG A 32 -6.34 -11.37 -6.71
C ARG A 32 -6.30 -12.44 -7.78
N MET A 33 -6.42 -12.02 -9.03
CA MET A 33 -6.30 -12.91 -10.18
C MET A 33 -4.88 -13.47 -10.29
N MET A 34 -4.78 -14.72 -10.77
CA MET A 34 -3.51 -15.46 -10.86
C MET A 34 -3.01 -15.60 -12.29
N THR A 35 -3.82 -15.26 -13.29
CA THR A 35 -3.47 -15.33 -14.71
C THR A 35 -3.68 -13.98 -15.37
N GLU A 36 -2.91 -13.67 -16.41
CA GLU A 36 -3.07 -12.45 -17.20
C GLU A 36 -4.45 -12.38 -17.87
N GLU A 37 -4.97 -13.50 -18.40
CA GLU A 37 -6.29 -13.58 -18.98
C GLU A 37 -7.41 -13.16 -18.01
N ASP A 38 -7.33 -13.65 -16.75
CA ASP A 38 -8.30 -13.28 -15.72
C ASP A 38 -8.08 -11.82 -15.25
N GLU A 39 -6.82 -11.33 -15.20
CA GLU A 39 -6.52 -9.93 -14.88
C GLU A 39 -7.08 -8.97 -15.93
N GLU A 40 -6.98 -9.29 -17.23
CA GLU A 40 -7.56 -8.48 -18.32
C GLU A 40 -9.09 -8.45 -18.26
N ARG A 41 -9.71 -9.56 -17.92
CA ARG A 41 -11.17 -9.70 -17.92
C ARG A 41 -11.84 -9.10 -16.69
N TYR A 42 -11.24 -9.25 -15.51
CA TYR A 42 -11.87 -8.92 -14.21
C TYR A 42 -11.12 -7.85 -13.42
N GLY A 43 -9.97 -7.41 -13.93
CA GLY A 43 -9.02 -6.57 -13.20
C GLY A 43 -8.16 -7.39 -12.22
N LYS A 44 -7.00 -6.88 -11.90
CA LYS A 44 -6.01 -7.54 -11.03
C LYS A 44 -6.53 -7.90 -9.65
N TYR A 45 -7.41 -7.05 -9.11
CA TYR A 45 -8.09 -7.25 -7.84
C TYR A 45 -9.58 -6.93 -7.99
N SER A 46 -10.44 -7.81 -7.50
CA SER A 46 -11.88 -7.61 -7.51
C SER A 46 -12.52 -8.05 -6.19
N PRO A 47 -13.68 -7.48 -5.80
CA PRO A 47 -14.45 -7.98 -4.67
C PRO A 47 -14.91 -9.42 -4.93
N ILE A 48 -14.89 -10.25 -3.89
CA ILE A 48 -15.38 -11.64 -3.97
C ILE A 48 -16.91 -11.66 -3.84
N LYS A 49 -17.56 -12.46 -4.68
CA LYS A 49 -18.98 -12.80 -4.57
C LYS A 49 -19.13 -14.25 -4.08
N VAL A 50 -19.96 -14.45 -3.05
CA VAL A 50 -20.31 -15.79 -2.54
C VAL A 50 -21.83 -15.88 -2.51
N GLY A 51 -22.39 -16.74 -3.31
CA GLY A 51 -23.84 -16.76 -3.55
C GLY A 51 -24.31 -15.39 -4.08
N ASP A 52 -25.26 -14.76 -3.43
CA ASP A 52 -25.77 -13.43 -3.79
C ASP A 52 -25.08 -12.29 -3.04
N ILE A 53 -24.16 -12.59 -2.13
CA ILE A 53 -23.47 -11.60 -1.30
C ILE A 53 -22.16 -11.17 -1.97
N MET A 54 -22.03 -9.85 -2.23
CA MET A 54 -20.81 -9.23 -2.69
C MET A 54 -20.06 -8.64 -1.48
N TYR A 55 -18.87 -9.16 -1.19
CA TYR A 55 -18.01 -8.70 -0.08
C TYR A 55 -17.20 -7.44 -0.45
N LYS A 56 -17.92 -6.42 -0.93
CA LYS A 56 -17.35 -5.12 -1.31
C LYS A 56 -17.36 -4.17 -0.12
N HIS A 57 -16.27 -3.41 0.05
CA HIS A 57 -16.19 -2.31 1.01
C HIS A 57 -15.59 -1.06 0.37
N CYS A 58 -15.71 0.08 1.03
CA CYS A 58 -15.12 1.33 0.60
C CYS A 58 -13.64 1.34 0.99
N LEU A 59 -12.74 1.20 -0.01
CA LEU A 59 -11.29 1.14 0.21
C LEU A 59 -10.75 2.44 0.83
N SER A 60 -11.34 3.59 0.50
CA SER A 60 -10.96 4.90 1.06
C SER A 60 -11.24 5.07 2.55
N TYR A 61 -12.01 4.16 3.16
CA TYR A 61 -12.33 4.18 4.60
C TYR A 61 -11.51 3.18 5.41
N ASN A 62 -10.55 2.52 4.79
CA ASN A 62 -9.70 1.54 5.45
C ASN A 62 -8.29 1.54 4.86
N PHE A 63 -7.38 0.85 5.53
CA PHE A 63 -6.10 0.43 4.99
C PHE A 63 -5.99 -1.09 5.07
N TYR A 64 -5.49 -1.73 4.03
CA TYR A 64 -5.10 -3.12 4.18
C TYR A 64 -3.87 -3.24 5.06
N GLY A 65 -3.90 -4.20 5.98
CA GLY A 65 -2.82 -4.41 6.95
C GLY A 65 -2.96 -3.61 8.26
N ILE A 66 -3.98 -2.73 8.40
CA ILE A 66 -4.15 -1.88 9.57
C ILE A 66 -4.32 -2.69 10.85
N ASN A 67 -5.13 -3.74 10.83
CA ASN A 67 -5.35 -4.60 11.98
C ASN A 67 -4.06 -5.32 12.40
N GLN A 68 -3.37 -5.92 11.43
CA GLN A 68 -2.19 -6.77 11.67
C GLN A 68 -0.97 -5.97 12.13
N ASN A 69 -0.83 -4.72 11.69
CA ASN A 69 0.35 -3.89 11.95
C ASN A 69 0.09 -2.76 12.96
N LEU A 70 -1.11 -2.73 13.56
CA LEU A 70 -1.58 -1.66 14.44
C LEU A 70 -0.61 -1.33 15.58
N ASN A 71 -0.18 -2.34 16.32
CA ASN A 71 0.71 -2.16 17.48
C ASN A 71 2.08 -1.62 17.07
N THR A 72 2.62 -2.14 15.96
CA THR A 72 3.90 -1.69 15.43
C THR A 72 3.84 -0.22 14.98
N ILE A 73 2.76 0.17 14.30
CA ILE A 73 2.54 1.55 13.85
C ILE A 73 2.44 2.49 15.05
N LYS A 74 1.64 2.14 16.06
CA LYS A 74 1.50 2.93 17.30
C LYS A 74 2.84 3.07 18.04
N ASN A 75 3.59 1.99 18.18
CA ASN A 75 4.87 2.00 18.90
C ASN A 75 5.96 2.78 18.15
N LYS A 76 5.98 2.70 16.82
CA LYS A 76 6.97 3.39 15.99
C LYS A 76 6.57 4.81 15.61
N HIS A 77 5.31 5.18 15.79
CA HIS A 77 4.71 6.44 15.33
C HIS A 77 4.96 6.72 13.84
N LYS A 78 5.09 5.67 13.03
CA LYS A 78 5.35 5.79 11.60
C LYS A 78 4.66 4.71 10.79
N VAL A 79 4.42 5.04 9.50
CA VAL A 79 3.80 4.16 8.53
C VAL A 79 4.51 4.24 7.19
N MET A 80 4.59 3.10 6.48
CA MET A 80 4.96 3.06 5.07
C MET A 80 3.69 2.75 4.26
N LEU A 81 3.30 3.68 3.38
CA LEU A 81 2.13 3.56 2.51
C LEU A 81 2.54 2.96 1.17
N VAL A 82 1.91 1.86 0.80
CA VAL A 82 2.08 1.17 -0.48
C VAL A 82 0.76 1.12 -1.25
N GLU A 83 0.82 0.80 -2.54
CA GLU A 83 -0.37 0.81 -3.39
C GLU A 83 -1.30 -0.38 -3.12
N ALA A 84 -0.77 -1.60 -3.11
CA ALA A 84 -1.56 -2.84 -3.11
C ALA A 84 -1.24 -3.78 -1.94
N GLU A 85 -2.18 -4.70 -1.69
CA GLU A 85 -2.12 -5.71 -0.64
C GLU A 85 -0.87 -6.60 -0.73
N LYS A 86 -0.44 -6.94 -1.95
CA LYS A 86 0.77 -7.73 -2.21
C LYS A 86 1.99 -7.13 -1.50
N SER A 87 2.15 -5.82 -1.59
CA SER A 87 3.31 -5.12 -1.01
C SER A 87 3.32 -5.15 0.52
N VAL A 88 2.15 -5.14 1.17
CA VAL A 88 2.05 -5.34 2.63
C VAL A 88 2.46 -6.75 3.02
N LEU A 89 2.05 -7.77 2.25
CA LEU A 89 2.40 -9.17 2.50
C LEU A 89 3.90 -9.43 2.29
N GLN A 90 4.49 -8.82 1.27
CA GLN A 90 5.94 -8.87 1.03
C GLN A 90 6.72 -8.19 2.15
N ALA A 91 6.27 -7.00 2.59
CA ALA A 91 6.88 -6.31 3.72
C ALA A 91 6.77 -7.12 5.02
N ASP A 92 5.67 -7.84 5.24
CA ASP A 92 5.52 -8.74 6.39
C ASP A 92 6.52 -9.90 6.36
N THR A 93 6.79 -10.45 5.16
CA THR A 93 7.84 -11.48 4.99
C THR A 93 9.23 -10.93 5.32
N MET A 94 9.49 -9.65 5.05
CA MET A 94 10.80 -9.00 5.27
C MET A 94 11.01 -8.54 6.72
N PHE A 95 9.96 -8.03 7.37
CA PHE A 95 10.04 -7.35 8.67
C PHE A 95 9.32 -8.09 9.80
N GLY A 96 8.48 -9.09 9.50
CA GLY A 96 7.72 -9.84 10.48
C GLY A 96 6.87 -8.94 11.38
N GLU A 97 7.02 -9.08 12.68
CA GLU A 97 6.30 -8.26 13.67
C GLU A 97 6.69 -6.78 13.67
N ASN A 98 7.81 -6.44 13.05
CA ASN A 98 8.25 -5.06 12.87
C ASN A 98 7.65 -4.37 11.63
N ASN A 99 6.72 -5.03 10.93
CA ASN A 99 6.05 -4.47 9.77
C ASN A 99 5.15 -3.29 10.18
N PHE A 100 5.35 -2.15 9.53
CA PHE A 100 4.56 -0.92 9.70
C PHE A 100 3.98 -0.43 8.36
N THR A 101 3.79 -1.36 7.42
CA THR A 101 3.31 -1.07 6.06
C THR A 101 1.79 -1.19 6.00
N LEU A 102 1.15 -0.24 5.31
CA LEU A 102 -0.28 -0.23 5.00
C LEU A 102 -0.50 -0.02 3.50
N ALA A 103 -1.47 -0.73 2.91
CA ALA A 103 -1.87 -0.44 1.53
C ALA A 103 -3.11 0.47 1.50
N VAL A 104 -3.03 1.49 0.63
CA VAL A 104 -4.16 2.37 0.32
C VAL A 104 -5.18 1.70 -0.61
N CYS A 105 -4.76 0.62 -1.29
CA CYS A 105 -5.54 -0.16 -2.25
C CYS A 105 -6.08 0.68 -3.43
N GLY A 106 -5.29 1.64 -3.89
CA GLY A 106 -5.59 2.54 -4.99
C GLY A 106 -4.48 3.57 -5.20
N SER A 107 -4.70 4.48 -6.14
CA SER A 107 -3.73 5.50 -6.55
C SER A 107 -3.95 6.87 -5.90
N ALA A 108 -4.86 6.97 -4.91
CA ALA A 108 -5.18 8.22 -4.22
C ALA A 108 -5.32 8.00 -2.72
N PHE A 109 -4.98 9.05 -1.96
CA PHE A 109 -5.11 9.07 -0.52
C PHE A 109 -6.33 9.91 -0.11
N HIS A 110 -7.07 9.47 0.91
CA HIS A 110 -8.34 10.06 1.30
C HIS A 110 -8.31 10.65 2.71
N SER A 111 -9.18 11.64 2.96
CA SER A 111 -9.26 12.34 4.26
C SER A 111 -9.53 11.40 5.42
N TYR A 112 -10.41 10.41 5.25
CA TYR A 112 -10.70 9.42 6.30
C TYR A 112 -9.46 8.59 6.66
N GLN A 113 -8.65 8.23 5.68
CA GLN A 113 -7.37 7.54 5.90
C GLN A 113 -6.38 8.43 6.66
N ARG A 114 -6.31 9.73 6.32
CA ARG A 114 -5.50 10.71 7.06
C ARG A 114 -5.92 10.79 8.53
N ASP A 115 -7.21 10.95 8.78
CA ASP A 115 -7.76 11.12 10.13
C ASP A 115 -7.51 9.86 10.98
N MET A 116 -7.54 8.68 10.36
CA MET A 116 -7.15 7.43 11.01
C MET A 116 -5.67 7.44 11.42
N LEU A 117 -4.75 7.89 10.55
CA LEU A 117 -3.32 8.00 10.90
C LEU A 117 -3.08 9.00 12.04
N ILE A 118 -3.80 10.13 12.05
CA ILE A 118 -3.76 11.11 13.15
C ILE A 118 -4.21 10.45 14.45
N MET A 119 -5.36 9.76 14.45
CA MET A 119 -5.91 9.05 15.62
C MET A 119 -4.93 7.99 16.15
N LEU A 120 -4.15 7.35 15.28
CA LEU A 120 -3.14 6.36 15.66
C LEU A 120 -1.84 6.98 16.22
N GLY A 121 -1.72 8.30 16.23
CA GLY A 121 -0.53 9.00 16.71
C GLY A 121 0.67 8.87 15.78
N VAL A 122 0.45 8.64 14.49
CA VAL A 122 1.52 8.63 13.47
C VAL A 122 2.18 10.00 13.41
N LYS A 123 3.49 10.04 13.25
CA LYS A 123 4.32 11.26 13.09
C LYS A 123 5.03 11.28 11.75
N GLU A 124 5.42 10.12 11.24
CA GLU A 124 6.17 9.94 10.00
C GLU A 124 5.39 9.08 9.02
N VAL A 125 5.24 9.56 7.79
CA VAL A 125 4.64 8.83 6.69
C VAL A 125 5.67 8.68 5.58
N ILE A 126 5.90 7.43 5.15
CA ILE A 126 6.78 7.09 4.02
C ILE A 126 5.89 6.65 2.86
N ILE A 127 5.89 7.40 1.78
CA ILE A 127 5.18 7.08 0.54
C ILE A 127 6.05 6.15 -0.30
N ALA A 128 5.59 4.93 -0.55
CA ALA A 128 6.32 3.84 -1.22
C ALA A 128 5.44 3.20 -2.31
N LEU A 129 4.96 4.01 -3.27
CA LEU A 129 4.10 3.58 -4.35
C LEU A 129 4.90 2.87 -5.46
N ASP A 130 4.18 2.18 -6.34
CA ASP A 130 4.76 1.49 -7.49
C ASP A 130 5.38 2.50 -8.46
N LYS A 131 6.54 2.17 -9.03
CA LYS A 131 7.27 3.02 -9.97
C LYS A 131 6.51 3.15 -11.29
N GLN A 132 6.16 4.37 -11.71
CA GLN A 132 5.41 4.64 -12.93
C GLN A 132 6.24 5.36 -14.00
N TYR A 133 7.54 5.15 -14.01
CA TYR A 133 8.49 5.70 -14.98
C TYR A 133 9.63 4.69 -15.21
N GLU A 134 10.26 4.74 -16.38
CA GLU A 134 11.45 3.94 -16.65
C GLU A 134 12.72 4.64 -16.15
N THR A 135 12.89 5.92 -16.49
CA THR A 135 14.04 6.73 -16.07
C THR A 135 13.57 7.97 -15.27
N ALA A 136 14.37 8.38 -14.30
CA ALA A 136 14.00 9.44 -13.35
C ALA A 136 13.92 10.86 -13.97
N ASP A 137 14.46 11.04 -15.17
CA ASP A 137 14.48 12.28 -15.94
C ASP A 137 13.43 12.32 -17.08
N SER A 138 12.58 11.30 -17.17
CA SER A 138 11.52 11.20 -18.17
C SER A 138 10.30 12.07 -17.87
N GLN A 139 9.46 12.33 -18.88
CA GLN A 139 8.20 13.05 -18.68
C GLN A 139 7.24 12.27 -17.79
N GLU A 140 7.23 10.93 -17.90
CA GLU A 140 6.46 10.05 -17.04
C GLU A 140 6.86 10.19 -15.56
N ALA A 141 8.15 10.38 -15.28
CA ALA A 141 8.63 10.64 -13.91
C ALA A 141 8.11 11.97 -13.38
N VAL A 142 8.10 13.02 -14.20
CA VAL A 142 7.53 14.33 -13.83
C VAL A 142 6.02 14.23 -13.58
N ASP A 143 5.29 13.53 -14.44
CA ASP A 143 3.84 13.33 -14.31
C ASP A 143 3.52 12.51 -13.05
N TRP A 144 4.30 11.47 -12.78
CA TRP A 144 4.16 10.66 -11.58
C TRP A 144 4.50 11.44 -10.31
N GLN A 145 5.54 12.27 -10.33
CA GLN A 145 5.85 13.18 -9.23
C GLN A 145 4.69 14.14 -8.94
N ASN A 146 4.12 14.76 -9.97
CA ASN A 146 2.96 15.64 -9.84
C ASN A 146 1.73 14.90 -9.25
N HIS A 147 1.52 13.65 -9.66
CA HIS A 147 0.47 12.79 -9.11
C HIS A 147 0.69 12.55 -7.60
N ILE A 148 1.89 12.15 -7.19
CA ILE A 148 2.24 11.92 -5.77
C ILE A 148 2.06 13.21 -4.96
N ILE A 149 2.52 14.36 -5.48
CA ILE A 149 2.34 15.66 -4.83
C ILE A 149 0.86 15.94 -4.58
N LYS A 150 0.03 15.81 -5.61
CA LYS A 150 -1.39 16.13 -5.55
C LYS A 150 -2.18 15.16 -4.67
N GLN A 151 -1.95 13.86 -4.82
CA GLN A 151 -2.79 12.82 -4.22
C GLN A 151 -2.32 12.39 -2.83
N PHE A 152 -1.05 12.57 -2.48
CA PHE A 152 -0.48 12.10 -1.21
C PHE A 152 0.19 13.21 -0.42
N ILE A 153 1.13 13.97 -1.01
CA ILE A 153 1.93 14.92 -0.25
C ILE A 153 1.07 16.05 0.30
N LYS A 154 0.29 16.73 -0.54
CA LYS A 154 -0.57 17.84 -0.11
C LYS A 154 -1.56 17.46 0.98
N PRO A 155 -2.24 16.30 0.93
CA PRO A 155 -3.11 15.86 2.03
C PRO A 155 -2.40 15.45 3.31
N LEU A 156 -1.13 15.09 3.25
CA LEU A 156 -0.37 14.52 4.37
C LEU A 156 0.57 15.51 5.04
N SER A 157 1.27 16.34 4.26
CA SER A 157 2.36 17.20 4.76
C SER A 157 1.95 18.23 5.83
N PRO A 158 0.70 18.72 5.92
CA PRO A 158 0.29 19.57 7.03
C PRO A 158 0.21 18.86 8.38
N TYR A 159 0.19 17.52 8.40
CA TYR A 159 -0.06 16.72 9.61
C TYR A 159 1.11 15.82 10.01
N PHE A 160 1.97 15.46 9.06
CA PHE A 160 3.03 14.45 9.23
C PHE A 160 4.36 14.91 8.63
N ALA A 161 5.48 14.39 9.16
CA ALA A 161 6.74 14.38 8.44
C ALA A 161 6.62 13.39 7.27
N VAL A 162 6.61 13.90 6.03
CA VAL A 162 6.39 13.10 4.82
C VAL A 162 7.71 12.81 4.14
N TYR A 163 7.90 11.54 3.77
CA TYR A 163 9.03 11.07 2.97
C TYR A 163 8.51 10.31 1.75
N VAL A 164 9.27 10.34 0.66
CA VAL A 164 8.97 9.59 -0.57
C VAL A 164 10.14 8.66 -0.87
N LEU A 165 9.85 7.40 -1.20
CA LEU A 165 10.81 6.50 -1.83
C LEU A 165 10.81 6.79 -3.33
N TRP A 166 11.83 7.51 -3.79
CA TRP A 166 12.03 7.83 -5.20
C TRP A 166 13.25 7.09 -5.72
N ASP A 167 13.04 6.28 -6.75
CA ASP A 167 14.09 5.43 -7.31
C ASP A 167 14.95 6.21 -8.32
N THR A 168 15.97 6.90 -7.83
CA THR A 168 16.96 7.62 -8.65
C THR A 168 18.07 6.73 -9.21
N GLU A 169 18.23 5.52 -8.65
CA GLU A 169 19.30 4.61 -9.03
C GLU A 169 18.84 3.50 -9.99
N ASN A 170 17.58 3.55 -10.40
CA ASN A 170 16.96 2.56 -11.30
C ASN A 170 17.01 1.13 -10.76
N LEU A 171 16.76 0.98 -9.45
CA LEU A 171 16.74 -0.31 -8.74
C LEU A 171 15.50 -1.13 -9.07
N LEU A 172 14.40 -0.46 -9.43
CA LEU A 172 13.10 -1.05 -9.74
C LEU A 172 12.83 -0.97 -11.24
N ASP A 173 12.17 -1.99 -11.77
CA ASP A 173 11.61 -1.94 -13.10
C ASP A 173 10.30 -1.15 -13.13
N TYR A 174 9.82 -0.79 -14.32
CA TYR A 174 8.52 -0.13 -14.51
C TYR A 174 7.39 -0.96 -13.87
N LYS A 175 6.49 -0.29 -13.17
CA LYS A 175 5.35 -0.87 -12.40
C LYS A 175 5.73 -1.78 -11.22
N GLN A 176 6.97 -1.81 -10.81
CA GLN A 176 7.35 -2.52 -9.60
C GLN A 176 7.12 -1.69 -8.35
N SER A 177 6.65 -2.37 -7.32
CA SER A 177 6.61 -1.85 -5.95
C SER A 177 8.03 -1.85 -5.33
N PRO A 178 8.35 -0.91 -4.43
CA PRO A 178 9.58 -0.94 -3.63
C PRO A 178 9.84 -2.27 -2.91
N THR A 179 8.80 -3.09 -2.71
CA THR A 179 8.91 -4.41 -2.05
C THR A 179 9.21 -5.57 -3.00
N ASP A 180 9.14 -5.37 -4.33
CA ASP A 180 9.23 -6.47 -5.31
C ASP A 180 10.65 -7.05 -5.47
N LYS A 181 11.68 -6.24 -5.27
CA LYS A 181 13.10 -6.66 -5.39
C LYS A 181 13.71 -7.15 -4.08
N GLY A 182 12.88 -7.36 -3.04
CA GLY A 182 13.31 -7.92 -1.76
C GLY A 182 13.83 -6.89 -0.76
N LYS A 183 14.26 -7.42 0.39
CA LYS A 183 14.57 -6.61 1.59
C LYS A 183 15.73 -5.64 1.37
N GLU A 184 16.81 -6.07 0.72
CA GLU A 184 18.00 -5.25 0.51
C GLU A 184 17.70 -4.00 -0.32
N THR A 185 16.98 -4.17 -1.43
CA THR A 185 16.55 -3.08 -2.30
C THR A 185 15.63 -2.11 -1.55
N LEU A 186 14.64 -2.64 -0.82
CA LEU A 186 13.76 -1.81 -0.03
C LEU A 186 14.51 -1.00 1.03
N LEU A 187 15.46 -1.60 1.76
CA LEU A 187 16.28 -0.90 2.75
C LEU A 187 17.16 0.18 2.10
N LYS A 188 17.69 -0.05 0.90
CA LYS A 188 18.45 0.95 0.14
C LYS A 188 17.58 2.14 -0.23
N LEU A 189 16.37 1.91 -0.76
CA LEU A 189 15.39 2.96 -1.04
C LEU A 189 15.00 3.72 0.24
N MET A 190 14.76 3.02 1.34
CA MET A 190 14.43 3.64 2.63
C MET A 190 15.56 4.50 3.20
N LYS A 191 16.83 4.10 2.98
CA LYS A 191 17.99 4.90 3.39
C LYS A 191 18.06 6.22 2.60
N ASN A 192 17.70 6.18 1.33
CA ASN A 192 17.74 7.30 0.40
C ASN A 192 16.39 8.03 0.28
N LYS A 193 15.45 7.80 1.22
CA LYS A 193 14.12 8.44 1.20
C LYS A 193 14.26 9.97 1.22
N ILE A 194 13.46 10.63 0.41
CA ILE A 194 13.45 12.09 0.24
C ILE A 194 12.45 12.70 1.22
N TYR A 195 12.91 13.58 2.10
CA TYR A 195 12.02 14.39 2.93
C TYR A 195 11.32 15.45 2.09
N VAL A 196 10.02 15.59 2.29
CA VAL A 196 9.21 16.62 1.62
C VAL A 196 8.75 17.62 2.68
N PRO A 197 9.18 18.90 2.57
CA PRO A 197 8.71 19.95 3.45
C PRO A 197 7.20 20.16 3.29
N SER A 198 6.57 20.74 4.31
CA SER A 198 5.14 21.10 4.26
C SER A 198 4.86 22.00 3.06
N TYR A 199 3.82 21.67 2.30
CA TYR A 199 3.25 22.56 1.29
C TYR A 199 2.19 23.42 2.00
N ASP A 200 2.53 24.68 2.18
CA ASP A 200 1.57 25.72 2.61
C ASP A 200 0.63 26.09 1.46
#